data_af7bad2a3f0cfdae14999de63b664f61
#
_entry.id   af7bad2a3f0cfdae14999de63b664f61
#
_cell.length_a   1.000
_cell.length_b   1.000
_cell.length_c   1.000
_cell.angle_alpha   90.00
_cell.angle_beta   90.00
_cell.angle_gamma   90.00
#
_symmetry.space_group_name_H-M   'P 1'
#
loop_
_entity.id
_entity.type
_entity.pdbx_description
1 polymer ?
#
loop_
_entity_poly.entity_id
_entity_poly.type
_entity_poly.pdbx_seq_one_letter_code
_entity_poly.pdbx_strand_id
1 'polypeptide(L)'
;TTRDRRAIRPELAACIDRLTSGNPGWEHRLFDDASQLEFLRAVCSERFLAAYARIQPRYGAARADLFRYVAVYLHGGAYLDLKSGTTRPLDEILRPDDRYILSQWDNGPDGMFPEVGTRKTLRDIPGGEYEQWFVIAEPGHPFLAAVLEQVLDNVDRYTPFRFGHGGKGVLEVMGPNAYTRTIHALRAQHQHRMICAWTEGLRYTMFDDLKAHQGLDRGHYLHSMLPPLTDAGLAGGA
;
A
#
# COMPACT_ATOMS: atom_id res chain seq x y z
N THR A 1 -1.68 3.89 8.36
CA THR A 1 -2.76 4.92 8.34
C THR A 1 -4.04 4.40 8.97
N THR A 2 -4.87 5.27 9.52
CA THR A 2 -6.17 4.98 10.15
C THR A 2 -7.20 6.03 9.72
N ARG A 3 -8.49 5.78 9.96
CA ARG A 3 -9.54 6.78 9.73
C ARG A 3 -9.50 7.91 10.77
N ASP A 4 -9.38 7.55 12.04
CA ASP A 4 -9.27 8.47 13.17
C ASP A 4 -8.26 7.91 14.18
N ARG A 5 -7.17 8.64 14.44
CA ARG A 5 -6.15 8.24 15.41
C ARG A 5 -6.63 8.21 16.86
N ARG A 6 -7.76 8.88 17.17
CA ARG A 6 -8.37 8.86 18.50
C ARG A 6 -9.27 7.63 18.74
N ALA A 7 -9.59 6.89 17.69
CA ALA A 7 -10.48 5.73 17.71
C ALA A 7 -9.79 4.45 17.23
N ILE A 8 -8.49 4.31 17.52
CA ILE A 8 -7.73 3.10 17.17
C ILE A 8 -8.15 1.97 18.11
N ARG A 9 -8.45 0.81 17.52
CA ARG A 9 -8.79 -0.38 18.30
C ARG A 9 -7.57 -0.85 19.10
N PRO A 10 -7.78 -1.41 20.32
CA PRO A 10 -6.69 -1.85 21.19
C PRO A 10 -5.70 -2.80 20.51
N GLU A 11 -6.18 -3.71 19.66
CA GLU A 11 -5.35 -4.68 18.95
C GLU A 11 -4.41 -3.99 17.96
N LEU A 12 -4.89 -2.95 17.26
CA LEU A 12 -4.08 -2.16 16.34
C LEU A 12 -3.12 -1.24 17.11
N ALA A 13 -3.53 -0.69 18.24
CA ALA A 13 -2.65 0.09 19.12
C ALA A 13 -1.47 -0.79 19.60
N ALA A 14 -1.75 -2.03 20.01
CA ALA A 14 -0.71 -2.98 20.39
C ALA A 14 0.28 -3.31 19.25
N CYS A 15 -0.17 -3.31 17.98
CA CYS A 15 0.73 -3.46 16.82
C CYS A 15 1.65 -2.24 16.68
N ILE A 16 1.11 -1.03 16.85
CA ILE A 16 1.87 0.23 16.81
C ILE A 16 2.91 0.24 17.94
N ASP A 17 2.50 -0.08 19.16
CA ASP A 17 3.39 -0.09 20.32
C ASP A 17 4.55 -1.09 20.18
N ARG A 18 4.26 -2.27 19.63
CA ARG A 18 5.31 -3.26 19.32
C ARG A 18 6.28 -2.76 18.25
N LEU A 19 5.76 -2.15 17.19
CA LEU A 19 6.58 -1.62 16.12
C LEU A 19 7.49 -0.49 16.62
N THR A 20 6.94 0.47 17.38
CA THR A 20 7.70 1.62 17.89
C THR A 20 8.70 1.22 18.94
N SER A 21 8.33 0.37 19.90
CA SER A 21 9.24 -0.12 20.94
C SER A 21 10.37 -0.99 20.38
N GLY A 22 10.10 -1.74 19.33
CA GLY A 22 11.11 -2.55 18.63
C GLY A 22 12.05 -1.74 17.73
N ASN A 23 11.75 -0.45 17.48
CA ASN A 23 12.51 0.41 16.58
C ASN A 23 12.75 1.80 17.19
N PRO A 24 13.42 1.92 18.36
CA PRO A 24 13.52 3.17 19.10
C PRO A 24 14.35 4.25 18.39
N GLY A 25 15.19 3.89 17.41
CA GLY A 25 15.94 4.81 16.57
C GLY A 25 15.16 5.43 15.43
N TRP A 26 13.90 4.99 15.21
CA TRP A 26 13.07 5.45 14.11
C TRP A 26 11.98 6.41 14.57
N GLU A 27 11.77 7.50 13.82
CA GLU A 27 10.61 8.36 14.01
C GLU A 27 9.36 7.64 13.46
N HIS A 28 8.38 7.40 14.32
CA HIS A 28 7.10 6.84 13.92
C HIS A 28 6.07 7.94 13.66
N ARG A 29 5.51 7.96 12.44
CA ARG A 29 4.45 8.90 12.04
C ARG A 29 3.17 8.16 11.73
N LEU A 30 2.16 8.38 12.56
CA LEU A 30 0.81 7.86 12.35
C LEU A 30 -0.08 8.92 11.70
N PHE A 31 -0.69 8.56 10.56
CA PHE A 31 -1.59 9.42 9.84
C PHE A 31 -3.03 8.91 9.92
N ASP A 32 -3.98 9.80 10.16
CA ASP A 32 -5.42 9.60 9.96
C ASP A 32 -5.89 10.29 8.69
N ASP A 33 -7.16 10.11 8.31
CA ASP A 33 -7.71 10.66 7.07
C ASP A 33 -7.52 12.19 6.98
N ALA A 34 -7.63 12.90 8.12
CA ALA A 34 -7.46 14.36 8.16
C ALA A 34 -6.01 14.76 7.92
N SER A 35 -5.07 14.17 8.67
CA SER A 35 -3.64 14.47 8.53
C SER A 35 -3.03 13.97 7.21
N GLN A 36 -3.58 12.88 6.64
CA GLN A 36 -3.23 12.48 5.27
C GLN A 36 -3.60 13.58 4.26
N LEU A 37 -4.84 14.07 4.32
CA LEU A 37 -5.31 15.09 3.39
C LEU A 37 -4.55 16.41 3.56
N GLU A 38 -4.25 16.83 4.79
CA GLU A 38 -3.43 17.99 5.09
C GLU A 38 -2.04 17.85 4.46
N PHE A 39 -1.38 16.72 4.71
CA PHE A 39 -0.07 16.42 4.12
C PHE A 39 -0.11 16.45 2.59
N LEU A 40 -1.07 15.77 1.97
CA LEU A 40 -1.18 15.72 0.52
C LEU A 40 -1.43 17.11 -0.10
N ARG A 41 -2.24 17.96 0.54
CA ARG A 41 -2.47 19.34 0.12
C ARG A 41 -1.20 20.20 0.15
N ALA A 42 -0.31 19.93 1.10
CA ALA A 42 0.94 20.69 1.22
C ALA A 42 1.99 20.33 0.16
N VAL A 43 1.95 19.10 -0.40
CA VAL A 43 3.06 18.57 -1.20
C VAL A 43 2.68 18.12 -2.61
N CYS A 44 1.40 17.87 -2.89
CA CYS A 44 0.95 17.31 -4.16
C CYS A 44 0.40 18.36 -5.13
N SER A 45 0.47 18.05 -6.43
CA SER A 45 -0.13 18.84 -7.50
C SER A 45 -1.67 18.81 -7.46
N GLU A 46 -2.30 19.79 -8.11
CA GLU A 46 -3.76 19.84 -8.28
C GLU A 46 -4.30 18.57 -8.97
N ARG A 47 -3.60 18.04 -9.99
CA ARG A 47 -3.97 16.77 -10.66
C ARG A 47 -4.04 15.62 -9.66
N PHE A 48 -3.05 15.52 -8.77
CA PHE A 48 -3.03 14.48 -7.75
C PHE A 48 -4.20 14.65 -6.77
N LEU A 49 -4.42 15.85 -6.27
CA LEU A 49 -5.50 16.14 -5.31
C LEU A 49 -6.87 15.88 -5.93
N ALA A 50 -7.08 16.23 -7.20
CA ALA A 50 -8.29 15.89 -7.94
C ALA A 50 -8.49 14.38 -8.06
N ALA A 51 -7.43 13.63 -8.37
CA ALA A 51 -7.47 12.17 -8.43
C ALA A 51 -7.80 11.55 -7.05
N TYR A 52 -7.17 12.04 -5.98
CA TYR A 52 -7.42 11.58 -4.61
C TYR A 52 -8.87 11.87 -4.17
N ALA A 53 -9.40 13.05 -4.51
CA ALA A 53 -10.79 13.43 -4.20
C ALA A 53 -11.84 12.54 -4.87
N ARG A 54 -11.52 11.94 -6.02
CA ARG A 54 -12.39 10.98 -6.72
C ARG A 54 -12.51 9.64 -5.99
N ILE A 55 -11.57 9.28 -5.11
CA ILE A 55 -11.63 8.02 -4.37
C ILE A 55 -12.78 8.10 -3.36
N GLN A 56 -13.77 7.23 -3.52
CA GLN A 56 -14.91 7.20 -2.61
C GLN A 56 -14.47 6.92 -1.17
N PRO A 57 -15.01 7.63 -0.15
CA PRO A 57 -14.56 7.51 1.25
C PRO A 57 -14.59 6.11 1.84
N ARG A 58 -15.47 5.25 1.31
CA ARG A 58 -15.56 3.83 1.74
C ARG A 58 -14.32 3.00 1.38
N TYR A 59 -13.53 3.46 0.41
CA TYR A 59 -12.32 2.78 -0.05
C TYR A 59 -11.07 3.33 0.66
N GLY A 60 -11.06 3.28 1.99
CA GLY A 60 -9.94 3.77 2.80
C GLY A 60 -8.60 3.11 2.43
N ALA A 61 -8.62 1.83 2.05
CA ALA A 61 -7.42 1.14 1.57
C ALA A 61 -6.86 1.79 0.29
N ALA A 62 -7.72 2.17 -0.67
CA ALA A 62 -7.30 2.86 -1.89
C ALA A 62 -6.68 4.23 -1.60
N ARG A 63 -7.22 4.97 -0.63
CA ARG A 63 -6.62 6.22 -0.15
C ARG A 63 -5.26 5.98 0.49
N ALA A 64 -5.13 4.92 1.30
CA ALA A 64 -3.87 4.52 1.89
C ALA A 64 -2.84 4.10 0.83
N ASP A 65 -3.27 3.45 -0.27
CA ASP A 65 -2.39 3.07 -1.38
C ASP A 65 -1.74 4.31 -2.00
N LEU A 66 -2.53 5.33 -2.37
CA LEU A 66 -1.98 6.58 -2.90
C LEU A 66 -1.09 7.30 -1.90
N PHE A 67 -1.55 7.38 -0.65
CA PHE A 67 -0.81 8.07 0.40
C PHE A 67 0.58 7.45 0.63
N ARG A 68 0.67 6.11 0.75
CA ARG A 68 1.95 5.43 1.01
C ARG A 68 2.97 5.68 -0.09
N TYR A 69 2.53 5.73 -1.34
CA TYR A 69 3.44 6.02 -2.46
C TYR A 69 4.01 7.43 -2.39
N VAL A 70 3.17 8.43 -2.10
CA VAL A 70 3.63 9.83 -1.95
C VAL A 70 4.52 9.99 -0.74
N ALA A 71 4.12 9.46 0.42
CA ALA A 71 4.87 9.63 1.66
C ALA A 71 6.28 9.04 1.55
N VAL A 72 6.39 7.80 1.04
CA VAL A 72 7.70 7.15 0.87
C VAL A 72 8.49 7.76 -0.30
N TYR A 73 7.84 8.20 -1.37
CA TYR A 73 8.53 8.90 -2.45
C TYR A 73 9.22 10.17 -1.95
N LEU A 74 8.53 10.96 -1.12
CA LEU A 74 9.07 12.23 -0.65
C LEU A 74 10.08 12.09 0.49
N HIS A 75 9.82 11.21 1.43
CA HIS A 75 10.60 11.14 2.66
C HIS A 75 11.53 9.92 2.73
N GLY A 76 11.32 8.93 1.88
CA GLY A 76 11.94 7.62 2.06
C GLY A 76 11.44 6.91 3.32
N GLY A 77 12.21 5.94 3.77
CA GLY A 77 11.91 5.18 4.99
C GLY A 77 11.02 3.97 4.76
N ALA A 78 10.27 3.59 5.79
CA ALA A 78 9.45 2.40 5.80
C ALA A 78 7.98 2.73 6.08
N TYR A 79 7.09 2.46 5.14
CA TYR A 79 5.65 2.40 5.38
C TYR A 79 5.26 0.96 5.73
N LEU A 80 4.40 0.80 6.72
CA LEU A 80 3.74 -0.47 7.05
C LEU A 80 2.25 -0.24 7.30
N ASP A 81 1.42 -1.20 6.92
CA ASP A 81 0.01 -1.21 7.32
C ASP A 81 -0.11 -1.32 8.84
N LEU A 82 -1.16 -0.76 9.44
CA LEU A 82 -1.36 -0.72 10.91
C LEU A 82 -1.30 -2.08 11.59
N LYS A 83 -1.78 -3.12 10.90
CA LYS A 83 -1.78 -4.49 11.41
C LYS A 83 -0.43 -5.18 11.26
N SER A 84 0.47 -4.59 10.47
CA SER A 84 1.76 -5.16 10.10
C SER A 84 2.84 -4.75 11.10
N GLY A 85 3.99 -5.40 11.03
CA GLY A 85 5.09 -5.10 11.92
C GLY A 85 6.36 -5.85 11.57
N THR A 86 7.29 -5.87 12.52
CA THR A 86 8.56 -6.57 12.41
C THR A 86 8.80 -7.48 13.62
N THR A 87 9.54 -8.56 13.43
CA THR A 87 9.95 -9.47 14.51
C THR A 87 11.35 -9.19 15.02
N ARG A 88 12.07 -8.30 14.34
CA ARG A 88 13.39 -7.77 14.74
C ARG A 88 13.48 -6.30 14.31
N PRO A 89 14.43 -5.53 14.84
CA PRO A 89 14.60 -4.13 14.47
C PRO A 89 14.75 -3.91 12.96
N LEU A 90 14.20 -2.81 12.44
CA LEU A 90 14.37 -2.42 11.04
C LEU A 90 15.85 -2.28 10.66
N ASP A 91 16.70 -1.79 11.57
CA ASP A 91 18.13 -1.64 11.34
C ASP A 91 18.87 -2.97 11.12
N GLU A 92 18.28 -4.10 11.56
CA GLU A 92 18.80 -5.43 11.28
C GLU A 92 18.26 -6.03 9.97
N ILE A 93 17.15 -5.51 9.47
CA ILE A 93 16.52 -5.93 8.22
C ILE A 93 17.11 -5.16 7.05
N LEU A 94 17.31 -3.86 7.24
CA LEU A 94 17.78 -2.93 6.22
C LEU A 94 19.30 -2.95 6.10
N ARG A 95 19.79 -2.75 4.89
CA ARG A 95 21.21 -2.62 4.56
C ARG A 95 21.52 -1.18 4.17
N PRO A 96 22.74 -0.70 4.41
CA PRO A 96 23.12 0.68 4.04
C PRO A 96 23.00 0.99 2.53
N ASP A 97 23.05 -0.03 1.69
CA ASP A 97 22.97 0.06 0.23
C ASP A 97 21.57 -0.23 -0.33
N ASP A 98 20.57 -0.47 0.53
CA ASP A 98 19.19 -0.65 0.09
C ASP A 98 18.63 0.66 -0.49
N ARG A 99 18.21 0.62 -1.76
CA ARG A 99 17.53 1.73 -2.43
C ARG A 99 16.03 1.51 -2.48
N TYR A 100 15.63 0.27 -2.70
CA TYR A 100 14.23 -0.18 -2.69
C TYR A 100 14.17 -1.64 -2.28
N ILE A 101 13.21 -1.99 -1.43
CA ILE A 101 12.97 -3.39 -1.05
C ILE A 101 11.69 -3.87 -1.72
N LEU A 102 11.80 -4.95 -2.47
CA LEU A 102 10.68 -5.67 -3.06
C LEU A 102 10.53 -7.05 -2.39
N SER A 103 9.30 -7.48 -2.26
CA SER A 103 8.96 -8.85 -1.87
C SER A 103 7.76 -9.34 -2.66
N GLN A 104 7.66 -10.65 -2.82
CA GLN A 104 6.46 -11.32 -3.33
C GLN A 104 5.95 -12.26 -2.24
N TRP A 105 4.67 -12.55 -2.29
CA TRP A 105 4.08 -13.52 -1.38
C TRP A 105 4.78 -14.88 -1.52
N ASP A 106 5.02 -15.53 -0.39
CA ASP A 106 5.43 -16.94 -0.36
C ASP A 106 4.19 -17.79 -0.68
N ASN A 107 3.85 -17.82 -1.98
CA ASN A 107 2.56 -18.28 -2.49
C ASN A 107 2.62 -19.63 -3.22
N GLY A 108 3.75 -20.34 -3.11
CA GLY A 108 3.85 -21.72 -3.55
C GLY A 108 2.90 -22.66 -2.80
N PRO A 109 2.75 -23.91 -3.25
CA PRO A 109 1.84 -24.88 -2.60
C PRO A 109 2.14 -25.11 -1.11
N ASP A 110 3.41 -25.07 -0.74
CA ASP A 110 3.89 -25.26 0.64
C ASP A 110 4.26 -23.93 1.31
N GLY A 111 3.97 -22.78 0.67
CA GLY A 111 4.28 -21.46 1.17
C GLY A 111 3.34 -21.00 2.28
N MET A 112 3.74 -19.92 2.97
CA MET A 112 2.96 -19.35 4.06
C MET A 112 1.61 -18.77 3.57
N PHE A 113 1.52 -18.33 2.31
CA PHE A 113 0.36 -17.66 1.72
C PHE A 113 -0.05 -18.31 0.39
N PRO A 114 -0.43 -19.59 0.36
CA PRO A 114 -0.71 -20.30 -0.88
C PRO A 114 -1.68 -19.52 -1.78
N GLU A 115 -1.33 -19.41 -3.06
CA GLU A 115 -2.11 -18.72 -4.11
C GLU A 115 -2.35 -17.21 -3.91
N VAL A 116 -1.93 -16.59 -2.81
CA VAL A 116 -2.08 -15.15 -2.62
C VAL A 116 -1.25 -14.38 -3.65
N GLY A 117 -1.85 -13.36 -4.26
CA GLY A 117 -1.19 -12.54 -5.28
C GLY A 117 -1.09 -13.16 -6.67
N THR A 118 -1.53 -14.42 -6.85
CA THR A 118 -1.55 -15.11 -8.16
C THR A 118 -2.82 -14.77 -8.95
N ARG A 119 -2.82 -13.64 -9.63
CA ARG A 119 -3.98 -13.17 -10.39
C ARG A 119 -3.78 -13.35 -11.90
N LYS A 120 -4.87 -13.62 -12.65
CA LYS A 120 -4.83 -13.74 -14.12
C LYS A 120 -4.20 -12.51 -14.79
N THR A 121 -4.37 -11.32 -14.20
CA THR A 121 -3.81 -10.05 -14.69
C THR A 121 -2.31 -9.90 -14.43
N LEU A 122 -1.72 -10.79 -13.65
CA LEU A 122 -0.29 -10.83 -13.30
C LEU A 122 0.38 -12.14 -13.75
N ARG A 123 -0.28 -12.96 -14.58
CA ARG A 123 0.21 -14.28 -14.99
C ARG A 123 1.58 -14.27 -15.68
N ASP A 124 1.93 -13.14 -16.29
CA ASP A 124 3.20 -12.97 -17.01
C ASP A 124 4.33 -12.50 -16.06
N ILE A 125 4.03 -12.34 -14.77
CA ILE A 125 4.99 -11.95 -13.73
C ILE A 125 5.25 -13.17 -12.84
N PRO A 126 6.44 -13.79 -12.94
CA PRO A 126 6.81 -14.92 -12.08
C PRO A 126 6.69 -14.54 -10.59
N GLY A 127 6.06 -15.40 -9.79
CA GLY A 127 5.76 -15.13 -8.37
C GLY A 127 4.56 -14.20 -8.14
N GLY A 128 3.98 -13.60 -9.21
CA GLY A 128 2.77 -12.78 -9.11
C GLY A 128 3.01 -11.40 -8.51
N GLU A 129 2.13 -11.01 -7.60
CA GLU A 129 2.06 -9.70 -6.98
C GLU A 129 3.28 -9.35 -6.14
N TYR A 130 3.84 -8.13 -6.30
CA TYR A 130 4.71 -7.55 -5.30
C TYR A 130 3.88 -7.08 -4.10
N GLU A 131 4.34 -7.45 -2.89
CA GLU A 131 3.71 -7.02 -1.66
C GLU A 131 3.80 -5.50 -1.52
N GLN A 132 2.67 -4.87 -1.17
CA GLN A 132 2.61 -3.41 -0.97
C GLN A 132 2.03 -3.00 0.39
N TRP A 133 1.74 -3.97 1.27
CA TRP A 133 1.38 -3.69 2.65
C TRP A 133 2.54 -3.06 3.44
N PHE A 134 3.74 -3.18 2.92
CA PHE A 134 4.90 -2.35 3.24
C PHE A 134 5.48 -1.73 1.96
N VAL A 135 6.10 -0.57 2.11
CA VAL A 135 6.93 0.08 1.09
C VAL A 135 8.15 0.63 1.78
N ILE A 136 9.32 0.18 1.37
CA ILE A 136 10.60 0.61 1.94
C ILE A 136 11.49 1.08 0.80
N ALA A 137 11.87 2.37 0.83
CA ALA A 137 12.66 2.97 -0.24
C ALA A 137 13.45 4.19 0.26
N GLU A 138 14.49 4.55 -0.50
CA GLU A 138 15.08 5.89 -0.40
C GLU A 138 14.12 6.95 -0.99
N PRO A 139 14.23 8.22 -0.59
CA PRO A 139 13.41 9.28 -1.15
C PRO A 139 13.70 9.46 -2.64
N GLY A 140 12.65 9.79 -3.42
CA GLY A 140 12.77 10.03 -4.85
C GLY A 140 12.99 8.80 -5.73
N HIS A 141 12.82 7.57 -5.19
CA HIS A 141 13.11 6.36 -5.96
C HIS A 141 12.24 6.26 -7.22
N PRO A 142 12.82 5.95 -8.42
CA PRO A 142 12.11 5.95 -9.70
C PRO A 142 10.91 5.01 -9.77
N PHE A 143 10.89 3.90 -9.04
CA PHE A 143 9.73 3.02 -8.99
C PHE A 143 8.49 3.74 -8.47
N LEU A 144 8.62 4.52 -7.40
CA LEU A 144 7.48 5.25 -6.83
C LEU A 144 7.04 6.40 -7.72
N ALA A 145 7.98 7.10 -8.37
CA ALA A 145 7.65 8.12 -9.37
C ALA A 145 6.78 7.52 -10.49
N ALA A 146 7.21 6.39 -11.05
CA ALA A 146 6.47 5.71 -12.11
C ALA A 146 5.12 5.16 -11.64
N VAL A 147 5.05 4.61 -10.42
CA VAL A 147 3.79 4.13 -9.83
C VAL A 147 2.79 5.28 -9.65
N LEU A 148 3.24 6.42 -9.15
CA LEU A 148 2.38 7.61 -8.98
C LEU A 148 1.82 8.10 -10.31
N GLU A 149 2.66 8.25 -11.35
CA GLU A 149 2.18 8.64 -12.68
C GLU A 149 1.22 7.61 -13.28
N GLN A 150 1.53 6.31 -13.18
CA GLN A 150 0.66 5.25 -13.69
C GLN A 150 -0.70 5.24 -12.98
N VAL A 151 -0.72 5.48 -11.67
CA VAL A 151 -1.97 5.55 -10.91
C VAL A 151 -2.79 6.77 -11.33
N LEU A 152 -2.18 7.93 -11.51
CA LEU A 152 -2.87 9.12 -12.01
C LEU A 152 -3.46 8.88 -13.40
N ASP A 153 -2.69 8.28 -14.30
CA ASP A 153 -3.18 7.89 -15.64
C ASP A 153 -4.34 6.89 -15.59
N ASN A 154 -4.29 5.93 -14.66
CA ASN A 154 -5.37 4.96 -14.46
C ASN A 154 -6.64 5.66 -13.95
N VAL A 155 -6.49 6.62 -13.02
CA VAL A 155 -7.62 7.42 -12.50
C VAL A 155 -8.24 8.27 -13.61
N ASP A 156 -7.43 8.93 -14.44
CA ASP A 156 -7.90 9.73 -15.55
C ASP A 156 -8.70 8.92 -16.58
N ARG A 157 -8.25 7.68 -16.83
CA ARG A 157 -8.86 6.74 -17.79
C ARG A 157 -9.86 5.76 -17.16
N TYR A 158 -10.20 5.96 -15.90
CA TYR A 158 -11.05 5.02 -15.18
C TYR A 158 -12.44 4.93 -15.78
N THR A 159 -12.83 3.72 -16.10
CA THR A 159 -14.22 3.29 -16.29
C THR A 159 -14.42 1.92 -15.64
N PRO A 160 -15.62 1.61 -15.10
CA PRO A 160 -15.89 0.29 -14.54
C PRO A 160 -15.69 -0.85 -15.55
N PHE A 161 -15.94 -0.60 -16.83
CA PHE A 161 -15.72 -1.57 -17.91
C PHE A 161 -14.24 -1.91 -18.06
N ARG A 162 -13.35 -0.92 -17.98
CA ARG A 162 -11.91 -1.09 -18.20
C ARG A 162 -11.20 -1.67 -16.98
N PHE A 163 -11.51 -1.16 -15.80
CA PHE A 163 -10.77 -1.48 -14.57
C PHE A 163 -11.56 -2.33 -13.57
N GLY A 164 -12.85 -2.49 -13.79
CA GLY A 164 -13.75 -3.17 -12.85
C GLY A 164 -14.28 -2.25 -11.76
N HIS A 165 -15.04 -2.83 -10.86
CA HIS A 165 -15.60 -2.16 -9.67
C HIS A 165 -15.14 -2.84 -8.40
N GLY A 166 -15.52 -2.28 -7.24
CA GLY A 166 -15.21 -2.85 -5.95
C GLY A 166 -13.72 -3.07 -5.74
N GLY A 167 -13.40 -4.16 -5.07
CA GLY A 167 -12.01 -4.55 -4.83
C GLY A 167 -11.19 -4.73 -6.09
N LYS A 168 -11.79 -5.30 -7.16
CA LYS A 168 -11.09 -5.45 -8.44
C LYS A 168 -10.67 -4.09 -9.00
N GLY A 169 -11.56 -3.10 -8.98
CA GLY A 169 -11.25 -1.76 -9.44
C GLY A 169 -10.11 -1.12 -8.64
N VAL A 170 -10.11 -1.28 -7.30
CA VAL A 170 -9.00 -0.79 -6.45
C VAL A 170 -7.69 -1.44 -6.85
N LEU A 171 -7.65 -2.78 -6.95
CA LEU A 171 -6.43 -3.52 -7.29
C LEU A 171 -5.82 -3.07 -8.62
N GLU A 172 -6.67 -2.85 -9.63
CA GLU A 172 -6.22 -2.51 -11.00
C GLU A 172 -5.84 -1.04 -11.16
N VAL A 173 -6.50 -0.12 -10.45
CA VAL A 173 -6.28 1.32 -10.62
C VAL A 173 -5.09 1.82 -9.83
N MET A 174 -5.00 1.49 -8.53
CA MET A 174 -4.02 2.07 -7.61
C MET A 174 -3.41 1.06 -6.64
N GLY A 175 -3.99 -0.12 -6.56
CA GLY A 175 -3.56 -1.18 -5.67
C GLY A 175 -2.41 -2.02 -6.23
N PRO A 176 -2.22 -3.23 -5.66
CA PRO A 176 -1.05 -4.06 -5.94
C PRO A 176 -0.88 -4.47 -7.41
N ASN A 177 -1.95 -4.55 -8.21
CA ASN A 177 -1.80 -4.90 -9.63
C ASN A 177 -1.14 -3.76 -10.43
N ALA A 178 -1.58 -2.50 -10.20
CA ALA A 178 -0.95 -1.34 -10.81
C ALA A 178 0.51 -1.20 -10.36
N TYR A 179 0.76 -1.27 -9.07
CA TYR A 179 2.08 -1.23 -8.45
C TYR A 179 3.02 -2.30 -9.04
N THR A 180 2.58 -3.56 -9.05
CA THR A 180 3.38 -4.68 -9.52
C THR A 180 3.77 -4.56 -10.98
N ARG A 181 2.80 -4.28 -11.87
CA ARG A 181 3.08 -4.15 -13.31
C ARG A 181 4.03 -3.01 -13.62
N THR A 182 3.84 -1.87 -12.97
CA THR A 182 4.68 -0.70 -13.18
C THR A 182 6.13 -0.98 -12.76
N ILE A 183 6.33 -1.51 -11.56
CA ILE A 183 7.67 -1.82 -11.07
C ILE A 183 8.31 -2.94 -11.88
N HIS A 184 7.55 -3.99 -12.21
CA HIS A 184 8.08 -5.13 -12.98
C HIS A 184 8.66 -4.70 -14.32
N ALA A 185 8.00 -3.77 -15.00
CA ALA A 185 8.48 -3.22 -16.28
C ALA A 185 9.80 -2.45 -16.15
N LEU A 186 10.08 -1.89 -14.98
CA LEU A 186 11.25 -1.04 -14.73
C LEU A 186 12.33 -1.70 -13.87
N ARG A 187 12.06 -2.89 -13.30
CA ARG A 187 12.90 -3.45 -12.25
C ARG A 187 14.37 -3.69 -12.67
N ALA A 188 14.59 -4.03 -13.92
CA ALA A 188 15.95 -4.24 -14.44
C ALA A 188 16.77 -2.94 -14.60
N GLN A 189 16.12 -1.77 -14.51
CA GLN A 189 16.73 -0.47 -14.76
C GLN A 189 17.14 0.25 -13.46
N HIS A 190 16.63 -0.18 -12.32
CA HIS A 190 16.83 0.51 -11.04
C HIS A 190 17.24 -0.45 -9.93
N GLN A 191 18.13 0.04 -9.06
CA GLN A 191 18.66 -0.74 -7.94
C GLN A 191 17.55 -1.06 -6.93
N HIS A 192 17.42 -2.33 -6.60
CA HIS A 192 16.49 -2.83 -5.61
C HIS A 192 17.00 -4.16 -5.04
N ARG A 193 16.51 -4.53 -3.87
CA ARG A 193 16.75 -5.85 -3.28
C ARG A 193 15.43 -6.63 -3.20
N MET A 194 15.42 -7.82 -3.80
CA MET A 194 14.34 -8.79 -3.62
C MET A 194 14.57 -9.56 -2.32
N ILE A 195 13.55 -9.65 -1.51
CA ILE A 195 13.58 -10.43 -0.25
C ILE A 195 12.36 -11.36 -0.17
N CYS A 196 12.40 -12.30 0.75
CA CYS A 196 11.19 -12.91 1.30
C CYS A 196 10.86 -12.16 2.60
N ALA A 197 9.78 -11.39 2.62
CA ALA A 197 9.41 -10.54 3.75
C ALA A 197 9.33 -11.36 5.05
N TRP A 198 8.76 -12.55 4.99
CA TRP A 198 8.62 -13.43 6.15
C TRP A 198 9.96 -13.86 6.76
N THR A 199 10.92 -14.31 5.96
CA THR A 199 12.23 -14.75 6.44
C THR A 199 13.08 -13.59 6.95
N GLU A 200 12.90 -12.39 6.38
CA GLU A 200 13.60 -11.18 6.83
C GLU A 200 12.98 -10.57 8.10
N GLY A 201 11.86 -11.08 8.58
CA GLY A 201 11.26 -10.61 9.81
C GLY A 201 10.18 -9.55 9.64
N LEU A 202 9.77 -9.24 8.42
CA LEU A 202 8.57 -8.43 8.15
C LEU A 202 7.31 -9.28 8.30
N ARG A 203 6.25 -8.73 8.88
CA ARG A 203 4.99 -9.45 9.13
C ARG A 203 3.81 -8.71 8.55
N TYR A 204 3.09 -9.36 7.64
CA TYR A 204 1.84 -8.83 7.05
C TYR A 204 0.80 -8.53 8.13
N THR A 205 0.75 -9.36 9.14
CA THR A 205 -0.09 -9.15 10.31
C THR A 205 0.63 -9.58 11.58
N MET A 206 0.44 -8.81 12.65
CA MET A 206 0.92 -9.12 13.99
C MET A 206 -0.13 -9.83 14.84
N PHE A 207 -1.26 -10.20 14.25
CA PHE A 207 -2.29 -11.04 14.89
C PHE A 207 -1.92 -12.52 14.78
N ASP A 208 -2.31 -13.29 15.77
CA ASP A 208 -2.06 -14.73 15.82
C ASP A 208 -2.76 -15.48 14.67
N ASP A 209 -3.96 -15.01 14.27
CA ASP A 209 -4.66 -15.49 13.08
C ASP A 209 -4.45 -14.54 11.91
N LEU A 210 -3.89 -15.07 10.81
CA LEU A 210 -3.65 -14.31 9.57
C LEU A 210 -4.92 -13.69 8.97
N LYS A 211 -6.09 -14.23 9.30
CA LYS A 211 -7.41 -13.74 8.84
C LYS A 211 -8.14 -12.88 9.88
N ALA A 212 -7.64 -12.78 11.11
CA ALA A 212 -8.30 -12.04 12.19
C ALA A 212 -8.59 -10.58 11.81
N HIS A 213 -7.70 -9.94 11.01
CA HIS A 213 -7.90 -8.60 10.53
C HIS A 213 -9.13 -8.44 9.61
N GLN A 214 -9.57 -9.50 8.90
CA GLN A 214 -10.74 -9.45 8.02
C GLN A 214 -12.04 -9.29 8.84
N GLY A 215 -12.07 -9.78 10.07
CA GLY A 215 -13.17 -9.56 11.00
C GLY A 215 -13.23 -8.14 11.60
N LEU A 216 -12.13 -7.38 11.52
CA LEU A 216 -12.06 -6.03 12.05
C LEU A 216 -12.78 -5.00 11.17
N ASP A 217 -12.96 -5.28 9.89
CA ASP A 217 -13.66 -4.41 8.95
C ASP A 217 -14.83 -5.14 8.29
N ARG A 218 -16.02 -5.05 8.92
CA ARG A 218 -17.27 -5.63 8.39
C ARG A 218 -17.70 -5.01 7.05
N GLY A 219 -17.10 -3.91 6.65
CA GLY A 219 -17.33 -3.22 5.38
C GLY A 219 -16.17 -3.32 4.41
N HIS A 220 -15.37 -4.40 4.48
CA HIS A 220 -14.16 -4.54 3.68
C HIS A 220 -14.47 -4.29 2.20
N TYR A 221 -13.73 -3.37 1.60
CA TYR A 221 -13.92 -2.88 0.22
C TYR A 221 -13.96 -3.99 -0.85
N LEU A 222 -13.35 -5.15 -0.59
CA LEU A 222 -13.36 -6.30 -1.50
C LEU A 222 -14.78 -6.84 -1.76
N HIS A 223 -15.73 -6.62 -0.85
CA HIS A 223 -17.13 -7.02 -1.00
C HIS A 223 -18.01 -5.94 -1.64
N SER A 224 -17.47 -4.76 -1.88
CA SER A 224 -18.22 -3.67 -2.51
C SER A 224 -18.35 -3.91 -4.01
N MET A 225 -19.57 -3.72 -4.53
CA MET A 225 -19.86 -3.75 -5.98
C MET A 225 -19.88 -2.36 -6.61
N LEU A 226 -19.63 -1.31 -5.82
CA LEU A 226 -19.65 0.07 -6.32
C LEU A 226 -18.31 0.45 -6.94
N PRO A 227 -18.27 1.40 -7.89
CA PRO A 227 -17.03 1.91 -8.42
C PRO A 227 -16.14 2.49 -7.31
N PRO A 228 -14.81 2.27 -7.32
CA PRO A 228 -13.91 2.88 -6.33
C PRO A 228 -13.75 4.40 -6.53
N LEU A 229 -14.01 4.89 -7.74
CA LEU A 229 -13.93 6.31 -8.08
C LEU A 229 -15.30 6.87 -8.42
N THR A 230 -15.54 8.13 -8.06
CA THR A 230 -16.65 8.93 -8.55
C THR A 230 -16.36 9.45 -9.96
N ASP A 231 -17.41 9.79 -10.71
CA ASP A 231 -17.26 10.44 -12.00
C ASP A 231 -16.58 11.81 -11.86
N ALA A 232 -15.81 12.19 -12.86
CA ALA A 232 -15.02 13.43 -12.82
C ALA A 232 -15.85 14.71 -12.62
N GLY A 233 -17.16 14.67 -12.97
CA GLY A 233 -18.08 15.81 -12.81
C GLY A 233 -18.70 15.98 -11.43
N LEU A 234 -18.58 15.00 -10.52
CA LEU A 234 -19.22 15.02 -9.18
C LEU A 234 -18.26 15.43 -8.07
N ALA A 235 -16.97 15.61 -8.34
CA ALA A 235 -15.95 15.90 -7.34
C ALA A 235 -15.90 17.40 -6.92
N GLY A 236 -16.73 18.27 -7.51
CA GLY A 236 -16.71 19.73 -7.31
C GLY A 236 -17.76 20.31 -6.35
N GLY A 237 -18.48 19.47 -5.60
CA GLY A 237 -19.56 19.93 -4.74
C GLY A 237 -19.62 19.27 -3.37
N ALA A 238 -18.70 19.61 -2.47
CA ALA A 238 -18.83 19.44 -1.04
C ALA A 238 -17.84 20.34 -0.29
#